data_972a5aa6d36fcd142b44e2f759ca732c
#
_entry.id   972a5aa6d36fcd142b44e2f759ca732c
#
_cell.length_a   1.000
_cell.length_b   1.000
_cell.length_c   1.000
_cell.angle_alpha   90.00
_cell.angle_beta   90.00
_cell.angle_gamma   90.00
#
_symmetry.space_group_name_H-M   'P 1'
#
loop_
_entity.id
_entity.type
_entity.pdbx_description
1 polymer ?
#
loop_
_entity_poly.entity_id
_entity_poly.type
_entity_poly.pdbx_seq_one_letter_code
_entity_poly.pdbx_strand_id
1 'polypeptide(L)'
;ETIYDTVNGEVCWKMNGRERRNKIIQMLSESSEALSGKELAGILDVSRQVIVQDIALLRAQDHEILSTNQGYLLTGEKKISRVFKVVHSDKEVEEELNLIVDYGGHVEDVFVYHKIYGIVRADLHIASRNDIREFLEDLQNGHSALLKNITSDYHYHTVSAPSEKLLDLIQERLQERGFLAELKDYEPINFWEKETKEKDKE
;
A
#
# COMPACT_ATOMS: atom_id res chain seq x y z
N GLU A 1 -8.48 10.21 18.55
CA GLU A 1 -8.32 11.10 19.72
C GLU A 1 -6.84 11.38 19.91
N THR A 2 -6.44 12.63 19.70
CA THR A 2 -5.06 13.09 19.85
C THR A 2 -4.84 13.39 21.33
N ILE A 3 -3.98 12.64 22.01
CA ILE A 3 -3.67 12.86 23.44
C ILE A 3 -2.60 13.94 23.51
N TYR A 4 -2.95 15.07 24.11
CA TYR A 4 -2.02 16.16 24.42
C TYR A 4 -1.49 15.98 25.85
N ASP A 5 -0.18 15.84 26.01
CA ASP A 5 0.49 15.92 27.30
C ASP A 5 1.30 17.23 27.34
N THR A 6 1.04 18.08 28.31
CA THR A 6 1.80 19.31 28.53
C THR A 6 2.82 19.07 29.65
N VAL A 7 4.10 19.01 29.28
CA VAL A 7 5.20 19.06 30.24
C VAL A 7 5.97 20.37 30.03
N ASN A 8 6.04 21.20 31.06
CA ASN A 8 6.72 22.51 31.09
C ASN A 8 6.25 23.57 30.07
N GLY A 9 4.97 23.55 29.67
CA GLY A 9 4.43 24.62 28.81
C GLY A 9 4.75 24.47 27.31
N GLU A 10 5.42 23.40 26.90
CA GLU A 10 5.61 23.03 25.50
C GLU A 10 4.67 21.89 25.11
N VAL A 11 3.99 22.04 23.97
CA VAL A 11 3.14 20.99 23.39
C VAL A 11 4.06 19.94 22.78
N CYS A 12 4.27 18.84 23.50
CA CYS A 12 5.02 17.72 22.97
C CYS A 12 4.07 16.87 22.11
N TRP A 13 4.27 16.85 20.80
CA TRP A 13 3.54 16.02 19.85
C TRP A 13 3.93 14.55 20.05
N LYS A 14 3.15 13.80 20.79
CA LYS A 14 3.34 12.36 20.89
C LYS A 14 2.86 11.70 19.61
N MET A 15 3.79 11.10 18.87
CA MET A 15 3.52 10.31 17.68
C MET A 15 2.51 9.21 17.99
N ASN A 16 1.42 9.14 17.24
CA ASN A 16 0.42 8.07 17.41
C ASN A 16 0.98 6.71 16.96
N GLY A 17 0.32 5.61 17.33
CA GLY A 17 0.81 4.25 17.03
C GLY A 17 0.97 3.96 15.53
N ARG A 18 0.11 4.53 14.69
CA ARG A 18 0.20 4.37 13.22
C ARG A 18 1.40 5.11 12.64
N GLU A 19 1.59 6.36 13.03
CA GLU A 19 2.75 7.17 12.62
C GLU A 19 4.05 6.52 13.08
N ARG A 20 4.09 6.01 14.30
CA ARG A 20 5.27 5.34 14.85
C ARG A 20 5.61 4.08 14.06
N ARG A 21 4.64 3.23 13.73
CA ARG A 21 4.86 2.04 12.91
C ARG A 21 5.37 2.38 11.51
N ASN A 22 4.81 3.40 10.86
CA ASN A 22 5.32 3.88 9.58
C ASN A 22 6.78 4.35 9.70
N LYS A 23 7.14 5.02 10.80
CA LYS A 23 8.51 5.45 11.05
C LYS A 23 9.46 4.29 11.31
N ILE A 24 9.00 3.24 12.01
CA ILE A 24 9.79 2.00 12.19
C ILE A 24 10.10 1.36 10.83
N ILE A 25 9.10 1.19 9.96
CA ILE A 25 9.33 0.64 8.61
C ILE A 25 10.31 1.48 7.82
N GLN A 26 10.15 2.81 7.83
CA GLN A 26 11.08 3.71 7.16
C GLN A 26 12.52 3.49 7.66
N MET A 27 12.74 3.49 8.98
CA MET A 27 14.07 3.30 9.57
C MET A 27 14.68 1.95 9.21
N LEU A 28 13.88 0.87 9.27
CA LEU A 28 14.33 -0.47 8.90
C LEU A 28 14.64 -0.58 7.41
N SER A 29 13.90 0.11 6.54
CA SER A 29 14.14 0.10 5.08
C SER A 29 15.35 0.93 4.66
N GLU A 30 15.72 1.95 5.43
CA GLU A 30 16.89 2.80 5.19
C GLU A 30 18.18 2.19 5.76
N SER A 31 18.05 1.22 6.68
CA SER A 31 19.19 0.57 7.34
C SER A 31 19.59 -0.73 6.62
N SER A 32 20.87 -0.88 6.33
CA SER A 32 21.45 -2.14 5.86
C SER A 32 21.74 -3.12 6.99
N GLU A 33 21.67 -2.69 8.25
CA GLU A 33 21.97 -3.46 9.45
C GLU A 33 20.74 -3.57 10.36
N ALA A 34 20.73 -4.59 11.21
CA ALA A 34 19.65 -4.78 12.17
C ALA A 34 19.62 -3.65 13.22
N LEU A 35 18.45 -3.00 13.38
CA LEU A 35 18.23 -1.97 14.41
C LEU A 35 17.74 -2.61 15.71
N SER A 36 18.42 -2.31 16.82
CA SER A 36 18.04 -2.88 18.11
C SER A 36 16.71 -2.28 18.62
N GLY A 37 15.93 -3.08 19.35
CA GLY A 37 14.71 -2.59 19.97
C GLY A 37 14.94 -1.47 21.00
N LYS A 38 16.15 -1.37 21.57
CA LYS A 38 16.55 -0.28 22.47
C LYS A 38 16.79 1.02 21.68
N GLU A 39 17.43 0.91 20.55
CA GLU A 39 17.72 2.04 19.64
C GLU A 39 16.44 2.63 19.08
N LEU A 40 15.55 1.77 18.51
CA LEU A 40 14.23 2.19 18.05
C LEU A 40 13.42 2.87 19.16
N ALA A 41 13.43 2.30 20.36
CA ALA A 41 12.74 2.86 21.53
C ALA A 41 13.27 4.25 21.90
N GLY A 42 14.58 4.45 21.85
CA GLY A 42 15.22 5.75 22.14
C GLY A 42 14.93 6.81 21.09
N ILE A 43 14.97 6.45 19.80
CA ILE A 43 14.68 7.40 18.70
C ILE A 43 13.20 7.82 18.69
N LEU A 44 12.30 6.87 19.01
CA LEU A 44 10.84 7.10 18.93
C LEU A 44 10.22 7.53 20.27
N ASP A 45 11.05 7.73 21.28
CA ASP A 45 10.66 8.13 22.65
C ASP A 45 9.53 7.27 23.25
N VAL A 46 9.71 5.94 23.17
CA VAL A 46 8.79 4.95 23.73
C VAL A 46 9.54 3.84 24.47
N SER A 47 8.82 3.02 25.24
CA SER A 47 9.42 1.85 25.86
C SER A 47 9.74 0.77 24.83
N ARG A 48 10.75 -0.07 25.12
CA ARG A 48 11.06 -1.26 24.30
C ARG A 48 9.88 -2.19 24.14
N GLN A 49 9.00 -2.28 25.13
CA GLN A 49 7.79 -3.11 25.04
C GLN A 49 6.81 -2.61 23.98
N VAL A 50 6.69 -1.29 23.81
CA VAL A 50 5.89 -0.68 22.73
C VAL A 50 6.47 -1.04 21.38
N ILE A 51 7.81 -1.00 21.22
CA ILE A 51 8.45 -1.43 19.96
C ILE A 51 8.15 -2.90 19.66
N VAL A 52 8.22 -3.80 20.64
CA VAL A 52 7.87 -5.22 20.45
C VAL A 52 6.44 -5.40 19.98
N GLN A 53 5.49 -4.64 20.55
CA GLN A 53 4.09 -4.67 20.11
C GLN A 53 3.93 -4.10 18.69
N ASP A 54 4.59 -2.99 18.37
CA ASP A 54 4.54 -2.41 17.03
C ASP A 54 5.11 -3.36 15.98
N ILE A 55 6.24 -4.02 16.26
CA ILE A 55 6.82 -5.04 15.36
C ILE A 55 5.86 -6.22 15.16
N ALA A 56 5.18 -6.67 16.21
CA ALA A 56 4.18 -7.74 16.10
C ALA A 56 3.01 -7.32 15.20
N LEU A 57 2.52 -6.06 15.32
CA LEU A 57 1.48 -5.53 14.46
C LEU A 57 1.93 -5.34 13.01
N LEU A 58 3.17 -4.92 12.78
CA LEU A 58 3.75 -4.80 11.44
C LEU A 58 3.88 -6.17 10.76
N ARG A 59 4.29 -7.20 11.50
CA ARG A 59 4.32 -8.59 10.98
C ARG A 59 2.92 -9.10 10.64
N ALA A 60 1.92 -8.75 11.44
CA ALA A 60 0.52 -9.06 11.14
C ALA A 60 -0.04 -8.28 9.94
N GLN A 61 0.69 -7.29 9.44
CA GLN A 61 0.43 -6.52 8.20
C GLN A 61 1.39 -6.93 7.06
N ASP A 62 1.89 -8.16 7.12
CA ASP A 62 2.76 -8.79 6.11
C ASP A 62 4.14 -8.12 5.87
N HIS A 63 4.59 -7.30 6.83
CA HIS A 63 5.97 -6.83 6.79
C HIS A 63 6.93 -7.93 7.25
N GLU A 64 7.83 -8.36 6.36
CA GLU A 64 8.85 -9.38 6.66
C GLU A 64 9.96 -8.81 7.54
N ILE A 65 9.74 -8.76 8.85
CA ILE A 65 10.72 -8.28 9.83
C ILE A 65 11.32 -9.45 10.57
N LEU A 66 12.61 -9.75 10.33
CA LEU A 66 13.36 -10.74 11.09
C LEU A 66 13.79 -10.19 12.45
N SER A 67 13.75 -11.05 13.47
CA SER A 67 14.43 -10.82 14.75
C SER A 67 15.77 -11.53 14.73
N THR A 68 16.82 -10.76 14.89
CA THR A 68 18.18 -11.28 15.04
C THR A 68 18.70 -11.06 16.47
N ASN A 69 19.86 -11.59 16.79
CA ASN A 69 20.54 -11.30 18.07
C ASN A 69 20.97 -9.82 18.20
N GLN A 70 21.06 -9.08 17.09
CA GLN A 70 21.43 -7.66 17.04
C GLN A 70 20.21 -6.74 17.05
N GLY A 71 19.03 -7.20 16.58
CA GLY A 71 17.83 -6.39 16.51
C GLY A 71 16.86 -6.86 15.43
N TYR A 72 16.12 -5.92 14.89
CA TYR A 72 15.14 -6.13 13.83
C TYR A 72 15.71 -5.73 12.48
N LEU A 73 15.48 -6.55 11.47
CA LEU A 73 15.89 -6.33 10.08
C LEU A 73 14.68 -6.54 9.19
N LEU A 74 14.40 -5.58 8.32
CA LEU A 74 13.41 -5.73 7.27
C LEU A 74 14.03 -6.53 6.12
N THR A 75 13.50 -7.73 5.83
CA THR A 75 14.07 -8.65 4.82
C THR A 75 13.30 -8.63 3.51
N GLY A 76 12.12 -8.02 3.48
CA GLY A 76 11.38 -7.85 2.23
C GLY A 76 12.15 -6.94 1.28
N GLU A 77 12.29 -7.34 0.02
CA GLU A 77 12.80 -6.47 -1.03
C GLU A 77 12.01 -5.16 -0.99
N LYS A 78 12.70 -4.02 -1.19
CA LYS A 78 12.04 -2.71 -1.31
C LYS A 78 11.12 -2.75 -2.52
N LYS A 79 9.86 -3.12 -2.31
CA LYS A 79 8.89 -3.11 -3.38
C LYS A 79 8.65 -1.68 -3.82
N ILE A 80 8.80 -1.45 -5.10
CA ILE A 80 8.45 -0.19 -5.75
C ILE A 80 7.03 -0.34 -6.23
N SER A 81 6.20 0.70 -6.09
CA SER A 81 4.79 0.64 -6.47
C SER A 81 4.47 1.66 -7.55
N ARG A 82 3.54 1.29 -8.43
CA ARG A 82 2.98 2.15 -9.47
C ARG A 82 1.47 1.97 -9.54
N VAL A 83 0.76 3.04 -9.83
CA VAL A 83 -0.69 2.98 -10.09
C VAL A 83 -0.92 2.83 -11.57
N PHE A 84 -1.73 1.84 -11.93
CA PHE A 84 -2.23 1.65 -13.28
C PHE A 84 -3.72 1.96 -13.33
N LYS A 85 -4.12 2.80 -14.28
CA LYS A 85 -5.52 3.00 -14.63
C LYS A 85 -5.87 2.00 -15.73
N VAL A 86 -6.86 1.19 -15.48
CA VAL A 86 -7.25 0.10 -16.38
C VAL A 86 -8.75 0.17 -16.73
N VAL A 87 -9.08 -0.42 -17.86
CA VAL A 87 -10.45 -0.58 -18.35
C VAL A 87 -10.57 -1.92 -19.08
N HIS A 88 -11.48 -2.74 -18.64
CA HIS A 88 -11.78 -4.03 -19.27
C HIS A 88 -13.16 -4.54 -18.82
N SER A 89 -13.69 -5.54 -19.52
CA SER A 89 -14.95 -6.20 -19.15
C SER A 89 -14.78 -7.13 -17.93
N ASP A 90 -15.90 -7.56 -17.32
CA ASP A 90 -15.89 -8.51 -16.21
C ASP A 90 -15.25 -9.86 -16.58
N LYS A 91 -15.32 -10.26 -17.84
CA LYS A 91 -14.75 -11.52 -18.34
C LYS A 91 -13.22 -11.49 -18.43
N GLU A 92 -12.62 -10.32 -18.43
CA GLU A 92 -11.19 -10.10 -18.61
C GLU A 92 -10.46 -9.83 -17.28
N VAL A 93 -11.17 -9.82 -16.14
CA VAL A 93 -10.58 -9.61 -14.81
C VAL A 93 -9.47 -10.63 -14.51
N GLU A 94 -9.75 -11.91 -14.77
CA GLU A 94 -8.77 -12.98 -14.57
C GLU A 94 -7.53 -12.79 -15.45
N GLU A 95 -7.72 -12.39 -16.70
CA GLU A 95 -6.63 -12.16 -17.64
C GLU A 95 -5.74 -10.99 -17.21
N GLU A 96 -6.35 -9.88 -16.78
CA GLU A 96 -5.63 -8.72 -16.27
C GLU A 96 -4.79 -9.05 -15.04
N LEU A 97 -5.40 -9.67 -14.03
CA LEU A 97 -4.71 -10.03 -12.80
C LEU A 97 -3.59 -11.06 -13.05
N ASN A 98 -3.85 -12.07 -13.90
CA ASN A 98 -2.82 -13.05 -14.29
C ASN A 98 -1.64 -12.36 -14.99
N LEU A 99 -1.91 -11.39 -15.89
CA LEU A 99 -0.87 -10.63 -16.56
C LEU A 99 0.04 -9.93 -15.54
N ILE A 100 -0.51 -9.30 -14.53
CA ILE A 100 0.27 -8.60 -13.50
C ILE A 100 1.13 -9.58 -12.69
N VAL A 101 0.54 -10.66 -12.19
CA VAL A 101 1.26 -11.60 -11.29
C VAL A 101 2.28 -12.46 -12.04
N ASP A 102 2.02 -12.82 -13.30
CA ASP A 102 2.94 -13.62 -14.11
C ASP A 102 4.26 -12.89 -14.41
N TYR A 103 4.24 -11.57 -14.43
CA TYR A 103 5.42 -10.73 -14.56
C TYR A 103 6.02 -10.26 -13.23
N GLY A 104 5.60 -10.91 -12.11
CA GLY A 104 6.16 -10.65 -10.78
C GLY A 104 5.60 -9.42 -10.09
N GLY A 105 4.47 -8.90 -10.57
CA GLY A 105 3.72 -7.85 -9.90
C GLY A 105 2.86 -8.40 -8.76
N HIS A 106 2.60 -7.56 -7.79
CA HIS A 106 1.71 -7.81 -6.67
C HIS A 106 0.62 -6.73 -6.66
N VAL A 107 -0.65 -7.12 -6.79
CA VAL A 107 -1.77 -6.19 -6.77
C VAL A 107 -2.14 -5.91 -5.32
N GLU A 108 -1.79 -4.73 -4.83
CA GLU A 108 -2.02 -4.34 -3.43
C GLU A 108 -3.49 -4.02 -3.18
N ASP A 109 -4.10 -3.29 -4.12
CA ASP A 109 -5.47 -2.81 -3.98
C ASP A 109 -6.17 -2.62 -5.33
N VAL A 110 -7.49 -2.37 -5.24
CA VAL A 110 -8.29 -1.80 -6.32
C VAL A 110 -8.97 -0.53 -5.82
N PHE A 111 -9.01 0.50 -6.62
CA PHE A 111 -9.79 1.68 -6.30
C PHE A 111 -10.40 2.33 -7.52
N VAL A 112 -11.42 3.16 -7.27
CA VAL A 112 -12.10 3.97 -8.28
C VAL A 112 -12.19 5.42 -7.79
N TYR A 113 -12.19 6.35 -8.72
CA TYR A 113 -12.46 7.75 -8.42
C TYR A 113 -13.93 8.08 -8.78
N HIS A 114 -14.74 8.24 -7.75
CA HIS A 114 -16.14 8.58 -7.89
C HIS A 114 -16.36 10.08 -7.62
N LYS A 115 -17.05 10.79 -8.52
CA LYS A 115 -17.23 12.25 -8.45
C LYS A 115 -17.83 12.77 -7.14
N ILE A 116 -18.67 11.95 -6.49
CA ILE A 116 -19.37 12.34 -5.25
C ILE A 116 -18.65 11.76 -4.02
N TYR A 117 -18.22 10.50 -4.09
CA TYR A 117 -17.66 9.79 -2.92
C TYR A 117 -16.13 9.92 -2.83
N GLY A 118 -15.47 10.51 -3.84
CA GLY A 118 -14.01 10.55 -3.89
C GLY A 118 -13.43 9.19 -4.23
N ILE A 119 -12.28 8.84 -3.62
CA ILE A 119 -11.62 7.57 -3.82
C ILE A 119 -12.31 6.50 -2.97
N VAL A 120 -12.83 5.46 -3.61
CA VAL A 120 -13.33 4.24 -2.98
C VAL A 120 -12.32 3.14 -3.25
N ARG A 121 -11.74 2.54 -2.20
CA ARG A 121 -10.62 1.60 -2.27
C ARG A 121 -10.93 0.34 -1.49
N ALA A 122 -10.43 -0.80 -2.00
CA ALA A 122 -10.42 -2.09 -1.32
C ALA A 122 -9.04 -2.75 -1.48
N ASP A 123 -8.51 -3.28 -0.38
CA ASP A 123 -7.26 -4.03 -0.37
C ASP A 123 -7.51 -5.41 -1.01
N LEU A 124 -6.58 -5.88 -1.85
CA LEU A 124 -6.67 -7.16 -2.55
C LEU A 124 -5.56 -8.13 -2.16
N HIS A 125 -4.31 -7.66 -2.07
CA HIS A 125 -3.11 -8.45 -1.75
C HIS A 125 -2.93 -9.70 -2.63
N ILE A 126 -3.14 -9.57 -3.95
CA ILE A 126 -3.01 -10.65 -4.93
C ILE A 126 -1.58 -10.74 -5.43
N ALA A 127 -0.89 -11.85 -5.16
CA ALA A 127 0.51 -12.09 -5.52
C ALA A 127 0.71 -13.34 -6.38
N SER A 128 -0.32 -14.17 -6.52
CA SER A 128 -0.24 -15.45 -7.22
C SER A 128 -1.53 -15.77 -7.98
N ARG A 129 -1.43 -16.72 -8.93
CA ARG A 129 -2.63 -17.25 -9.61
C ARG A 129 -3.59 -17.96 -8.67
N ASN A 130 -3.11 -18.47 -7.53
CA ASN A 130 -3.97 -19.06 -6.52
C ASN A 130 -4.85 -18.00 -5.85
N ASP A 131 -4.26 -16.86 -5.49
CA ASP A 131 -5.00 -15.75 -4.88
C ASP A 131 -6.07 -15.21 -5.84
N ILE A 132 -5.75 -15.15 -7.17
CA ILE A 132 -6.71 -14.76 -8.19
C ILE A 132 -7.90 -15.72 -8.22
N ARG A 133 -7.64 -17.03 -8.17
CA ARG A 133 -8.71 -18.03 -8.17
C ARG A 133 -9.60 -17.90 -6.93
N GLU A 134 -9.01 -17.76 -5.75
CA GLU A 134 -9.74 -17.56 -4.50
C GLU A 134 -10.58 -16.28 -4.55
N PHE A 135 -10.01 -15.18 -5.02
CA PHE A 135 -10.71 -13.90 -5.20
C PHE A 135 -11.92 -14.02 -6.15
N LEU A 136 -11.78 -14.73 -7.28
CA LEU A 136 -12.86 -14.91 -8.25
C LEU A 136 -13.95 -15.85 -7.71
N GLU A 137 -13.58 -16.89 -6.96
CA GLU A 137 -14.51 -17.79 -6.29
C GLU A 137 -15.34 -17.06 -5.22
N ASP A 138 -14.68 -16.20 -4.41
CA ASP A 138 -15.35 -15.39 -3.39
C ASP A 138 -16.30 -14.37 -4.01
N LEU A 139 -15.90 -13.75 -5.12
CA LEU A 139 -16.73 -12.82 -5.86
C LEU A 139 -18.01 -13.49 -6.39
N GLN A 140 -17.90 -14.70 -6.94
CA GLN A 140 -19.03 -15.47 -7.46
C GLN A 140 -19.95 -15.94 -6.32
N ASN A 141 -19.38 -16.47 -5.24
CA ASN A 141 -20.13 -17.01 -4.11
C ASN A 141 -20.78 -15.90 -3.27
N GLY A 142 -20.12 -14.75 -3.15
CA GLY A 142 -20.57 -13.61 -2.35
C GLY A 142 -21.67 -12.78 -3.01
N HIS A 143 -22.05 -13.05 -4.26
CA HIS A 143 -22.97 -12.24 -5.06
C HIS A 143 -22.58 -10.76 -5.07
N SER A 144 -21.27 -10.49 -5.04
CA SER A 144 -20.70 -9.16 -5.00
C SER A 144 -20.43 -8.64 -6.41
N ALA A 145 -20.55 -7.33 -6.59
CA ALA A 145 -20.18 -6.66 -7.83
C ALA A 145 -18.76 -6.11 -7.74
N LEU A 146 -18.04 -6.12 -8.86
CA LEU A 146 -16.73 -5.50 -8.99
C LEU A 146 -16.83 -3.98 -8.76
N LEU A 147 -15.84 -3.42 -8.07
CA LEU A 147 -15.82 -1.98 -7.76
C LEU A 147 -15.83 -1.11 -9.04
N LYS A 148 -15.23 -1.58 -10.13
CA LYS A 148 -15.22 -0.89 -11.44
C LYS A 148 -16.61 -0.63 -12.02
N ASN A 149 -17.62 -1.40 -11.64
CA ASN A 149 -18.99 -1.29 -12.17
C ASN A 149 -19.68 0.02 -11.77
N ILE A 150 -19.17 0.75 -10.76
CA ILE A 150 -19.68 2.06 -10.37
C ILE A 150 -19.07 3.24 -11.17
N THR A 151 -18.08 2.97 -12.04
CA THR A 151 -17.31 3.98 -12.80
C THR A 151 -17.20 3.69 -14.29
N SER A 152 -18.15 2.99 -14.89
CA SER A 152 -18.12 2.62 -16.32
C SER A 152 -16.86 1.84 -16.69
N ASP A 153 -16.54 0.82 -15.90
CA ASP A 153 -15.41 -0.11 -16.03
C ASP A 153 -14.01 0.46 -15.77
N TYR A 154 -13.86 1.77 -15.56
CA TYR A 154 -12.58 2.37 -15.18
C TYR A 154 -12.27 2.12 -13.71
N HIS A 155 -11.09 1.59 -13.45
CA HIS A 155 -10.57 1.41 -12.09
C HIS A 155 -9.05 1.55 -12.08
N TYR A 156 -8.49 1.49 -10.89
CA TYR A 156 -7.06 1.66 -10.66
C TYR A 156 -6.57 0.52 -9.78
N HIS A 157 -5.38 0.05 -10.08
CA HIS A 157 -4.63 -0.85 -9.22
C HIS A 157 -3.33 -0.21 -8.77
N THR A 158 -3.04 -0.31 -7.47
CA THR A 158 -1.69 -0.15 -6.96
C THR A 158 -0.97 -1.48 -7.14
N VAL A 159 0.05 -1.49 -7.97
CA VAL A 159 0.87 -2.68 -8.21
C VAL A 159 2.27 -2.44 -7.67
N SER A 160 2.77 -3.34 -6.83
CA SER A 160 4.16 -3.36 -6.38
C SER A 160 4.96 -4.44 -7.09
N ALA A 161 6.26 -4.19 -7.26
CA ALA A 161 7.21 -5.15 -7.83
C ALA A 161 8.61 -4.92 -7.26
N PRO A 162 9.53 -5.90 -7.37
CA PRO A 162 10.91 -5.77 -6.91
C PRO A 162 11.73 -4.69 -7.63
N SER A 163 11.33 -4.25 -8.84
CA SER A 163 12.06 -3.24 -9.60
C SER A 163 11.17 -2.44 -10.54
N GLU A 164 11.57 -1.19 -10.86
CA GLU A 164 10.93 -0.37 -11.88
C GLU A 164 10.86 -1.07 -13.23
N LYS A 165 11.90 -1.84 -13.59
CA LYS A 165 11.93 -2.59 -14.84
C LYS A 165 10.78 -3.59 -14.97
N LEU A 166 10.37 -4.24 -13.85
CA LEU A 166 9.22 -5.15 -13.86
C LEU A 166 7.92 -4.38 -13.98
N LEU A 167 7.80 -3.21 -13.33
CA LEU A 167 6.64 -2.33 -13.49
C LEU A 167 6.52 -1.80 -14.92
N ASP A 168 7.64 -1.46 -15.57
CA ASP A 168 7.66 -1.07 -16.99
C ASP A 168 7.17 -2.21 -17.88
N LEU A 169 7.64 -3.43 -17.64
CA LEU A 169 7.22 -4.61 -18.40
C LEU A 169 5.72 -4.90 -18.22
N ILE A 170 5.21 -4.83 -16.99
CA ILE A 170 3.77 -4.98 -16.71
C ILE A 170 2.98 -3.91 -17.47
N GLN A 171 3.45 -2.66 -17.44
CA GLN A 171 2.81 -1.56 -18.16
C GLN A 171 2.73 -1.83 -19.68
N GLU A 172 3.85 -2.27 -20.29
CA GLU A 172 3.89 -2.64 -21.71
C GLU A 172 2.88 -3.73 -22.04
N ARG A 173 2.78 -4.79 -21.21
CA ARG A 173 1.84 -5.89 -21.43
C ARG A 173 0.37 -5.44 -21.28
N LEU A 174 0.06 -4.64 -20.27
CA LEU A 174 -1.27 -4.06 -20.10
C LEU A 174 -1.64 -3.16 -21.30
N GLN A 175 -0.69 -2.41 -21.83
CA GLN A 175 -0.88 -1.56 -22.99
C GLN A 175 -1.08 -2.38 -24.27
N GLU A 176 -0.26 -3.41 -24.52
CA GLU A 176 -0.39 -4.32 -25.68
C GLU A 176 -1.76 -5.02 -25.69
N ARG A 177 -2.27 -5.37 -24.52
CA ARG A 177 -3.58 -6.00 -24.36
C ARG A 177 -4.73 -5.00 -24.46
N GLY A 178 -4.45 -3.69 -24.41
CA GLY A 178 -5.45 -2.63 -24.49
C GLY A 178 -6.19 -2.40 -23.16
N PHE A 179 -5.63 -2.83 -22.04
CA PHE A 179 -6.20 -2.62 -20.70
C PHE A 179 -5.86 -1.26 -20.11
N LEU A 180 -4.75 -0.63 -20.49
CA LEU A 180 -4.41 0.69 -19.98
C LEU A 180 -5.35 1.77 -20.53
N ALA A 181 -5.79 2.64 -19.65
CA ALA A 181 -6.61 3.81 -19.98
C ALA A 181 -5.85 5.11 -19.69
N GLU A 182 -6.10 6.12 -20.50
CA GLU A 182 -5.53 7.46 -20.28
C GLU A 182 -6.16 8.14 -19.06
N LEU A 183 -5.32 8.88 -18.32
CA LEU A 183 -5.80 9.76 -17.24
C LEU A 183 -6.56 10.93 -17.85
N LYS A 184 -7.68 11.29 -17.23
CA LYS A 184 -8.48 12.46 -17.62
C LYS A 184 -8.13 13.66 -16.75
N ASP A 185 -8.28 14.87 -17.27
CA ASP A 185 -7.90 16.14 -16.61
C ASP A 185 -8.49 16.36 -15.22
N TYR A 186 -9.62 15.71 -14.90
CA TYR A 186 -10.29 15.82 -13.59
C TYR A 186 -9.87 14.74 -12.60
N GLU A 187 -9.01 13.82 -13.00
CA GLU A 187 -8.54 12.74 -12.13
C GLU A 187 -7.28 13.21 -11.39
N PRO A 188 -7.15 12.92 -10.11
CA PRO A 188 -5.96 13.29 -9.36
C PRO A 188 -4.73 12.60 -9.96
N ILE A 189 -3.69 13.39 -10.23
CA ILE A 189 -2.42 12.89 -10.80
C ILE A 189 -1.60 12.20 -9.73
N ASN A 190 -1.76 12.58 -8.46
CA ASN A 190 -0.96 12.09 -7.33
C ASN A 190 -1.85 11.38 -6.31
N PHE A 191 -2.14 10.09 -6.52
CA PHE A 191 -2.85 9.26 -5.53
C PHE A 191 -2.05 9.00 -4.24
N TRP A 192 -0.77 9.42 -4.20
CA TRP A 192 0.19 9.18 -3.12
C TRP A 192 0.46 10.38 -2.24
N GLU A 193 0.27 11.59 -2.76
CA GLU A 193 0.40 12.78 -1.94
C GLU A 193 -0.79 12.84 -0.98
N LYS A 194 -0.53 12.54 0.29
CA LYS A 194 -1.40 13.01 1.37
C LYS A 194 -1.58 14.50 1.17
N GLU A 195 -2.83 14.97 1.08
CA GLU A 195 -3.17 16.38 1.15
C GLU A 195 -2.43 17.01 2.36
N THR A 196 -1.26 17.56 2.13
CA THR A 196 -0.74 18.61 2.97
C THR A 196 -1.64 19.80 2.71
N LYS A 197 -2.68 19.93 3.53
CA LYS A 197 -3.47 21.16 3.62
C LYS A 197 -2.51 22.24 4.13
N GLU A 198 -1.77 22.86 3.24
CA GLU A 198 -1.29 24.21 3.46
C GLU A 198 -2.50 25.12 3.46
N LYS A 199 -2.88 25.47 4.68
CA LYS A 199 -3.70 26.65 4.90
C LYS A 199 -2.81 27.85 4.67
N ASP A 200 -2.75 28.31 3.45
CA ASP A 200 -2.42 29.72 3.21
C ASP A 200 -3.64 30.54 3.59
N LYS A 201 -3.49 31.19 4.74
CA LYS A 201 -4.32 32.30 5.15
C LYS A 201 -3.76 33.56 4.49
N GLU A 202 -4.57 34.20 3.72
CA GLU A 202 -4.73 35.64 3.77
C GLU A 202 -5.98 36.02 4.54
#